data_abbf086904d6eeb3fb24c8a0c5fdbca7
#
_entry.id   abbf086904d6eeb3fb24c8a0c5fdbca7
#
_cell.length_a   1.000
_cell.length_b   1.000
_cell.length_c   1.000
_cell.angle_alpha   90.00
_cell.angle_beta   90.00
_cell.angle_gamma   90.00
#
_symmetry.space_group_name_H-M   'P 1'
#
loop_
_entity.id
_entity.type
_entity.pdbx_description
1 polymer ?
#
loop_
_entity_poly.entity_id
_entity_poly.type
_entity_poly.pdbx_seq_one_letter_code
_entity_poly.pdbx_strand_id
1 'polypeptide(L)'
;MITAGFGRVADFQFLHQGEIQKLLQVNAAAAIQAIRCFYHRVRGITPFFCGVMGSIAGWVSSPMFSVYAASKAAVCRFVESVNCELEQAGTANRILDVSPGSFSGSRFNGGENKVEELAPLAKEIVEKLLESCPLYIPRYEEVYRDVLARYHAAPHKFGMESYQYKLQSGRAKNERGAVIGYLSGTFDLFHIGHLNLIRRAKQHCDYLIVGVHPNAAHKGKTTFIPFEERMEIVGACRYVDKVVESCPEDSEAWERWHYDRLFVGSDYKGTPRFMRYEEFFSDKDVEIIYFPYTSETNSTQIRKMIDEQRKKQ
;
A
#
# COMPACT_ATOMS: atom_id res chain seq x y z
N MET A 1 13.28 -11.84 12.20
CA MET A 1 11.80 -11.61 12.28
C MET A 1 11.35 -10.63 11.20
N ILE A 2 10.26 -10.95 10.48
CA ILE A 2 9.60 -10.09 9.49
C ILE A 2 8.31 -9.59 10.14
N THR A 3 8.27 -8.30 10.48
CA THR A 3 7.18 -7.71 11.28
C THR A 3 6.37 -6.66 10.51
N ALA A 4 6.75 -6.36 9.26
CA ALA A 4 6.05 -5.39 8.44
C ALA A 4 4.59 -5.81 8.18
N GLY A 5 3.68 -4.88 8.36
CA GLY A 5 2.26 -5.11 8.10
C GLY A 5 1.41 -3.98 8.62
N PHE A 6 0.26 -3.79 7.99
CA PHE A 6 -0.75 -2.82 8.40
C PHE A 6 -2.14 -3.35 8.07
N GLY A 7 -3.17 -2.72 8.63
CA GLY A 7 -4.55 -3.06 8.36
C GLY A 7 -5.50 -1.96 8.83
N ARG A 8 -6.68 -1.95 8.27
CA ARG A 8 -7.76 -1.04 8.63
C ARG A 8 -9.06 -1.82 8.79
N VAL A 9 -9.79 -1.54 9.86
CA VAL A 9 -11.13 -2.08 10.07
C VAL A 9 -12.13 -1.16 9.35
N ALA A 10 -12.65 -1.63 8.23
CA ALA A 10 -13.64 -0.93 7.41
C ALA A 10 -14.47 -1.92 6.62
N ASP A 11 -15.69 -1.55 6.27
CA ASP A 11 -16.50 -2.30 5.34
C ASP A 11 -15.80 -2.40 3.98
N PHE A 12 -15.91 -3.53 3.28
CA PHE A 12 -15.17 -3.78 2.03
C PHE A 12 -15.46 -2.73 0.95
N GLN A 13 -16.68 -2.21 0.90
CA GLN A 13 -17.07 -1.14 -0.03
C GLN A 13 -16.27 0.16 0.13
N PHE A 14 -15.67 0.40 1.31
CA PHE A 14 -14.83 1.58 1.58
C PHE A 14 -13.33 1.35 1.36
N LEU A 15 -12.94 0.16 0.86
CA LEU A 15 -11.55 -0.13 0.51
C LEU A 15 -11.29 0.18 -0.96
N HIS A 16 -10.31 1.03 -1.23
CA HIS A 16 -9.88 1.32 -2.59
C HIS A 16 -9.00 0.21 -3.17
N GLN A 17 -9.00 0.05 -4.49
CA GLN A 17 -8.19 -0.94 -5.18
C GLN A 17 -6.70 -0.85 -4.81
N GLY A 18 -6.16 0.37 -4.72
CA GLY A 18 -4.77 0.60 -4.31
C GLY A 18 -4.48 0.18 -2.87
N GLU A 19 -5.43 0.41 -1.96
CA GLU A 19 -5.31 -0.05 -0.57
C GLU A 19 -5.30 -1.58 -0.49
N ILE A 20 -6.17 -2.24 -1.26
CA ILE A 20 -6.21 -3.70 -1.37
C ILE A 20 -4.87 -4.25 -1.88
N GLN A 21 -4.35 -3.67 -2.97
CA GLN A 21 -3.06 -4.06 -3.54
C GLN A 21 -1.92 -3.86 -2.54
N LYS A 22 -1.87 -2.72 -1.86
CA LYS A 22 -0.84 -2.39 -0.87
C LYS A 22 -0.89 -3.33 0.33
N LEU A 23 -2.09 -3.67 0.82
CA LEU A 23 -2.28 -4.66 1.90
C LEU A 23 -1.70 -6.02 1.52
N LEU A 24 -2.03 -6.55 0.35
CA LEU A 24 -1.54 -7.83 -0.13
C LEU A 24 -0.03 -7.80 -0.39
N GLN A 25 0.46 -6.71 -1.01
CA GLN A 25 1.88 -6.54 -1.32
C GLN A 25 2.75 -6.49 -0.05
N VAL A 26 2.36 -5.69 0.94
CA VAL A 26 3.17 -5.50 2.17
C VAL A 26 3.00 -6.68 3.12
N ASN A 27 1.76 -7.11 3.39
CA ASN A 27 1.50 -8.10 4.42
C ASN A 27 1.83 -9.52 3.96
N ALA A 28 1.71 -9.84 2.68
CA ALA A 28 1.92 -11.19 2.17
C ALA A 28 3.11 -11.28 1.21
N ALA A 29 3.06 -10.62 0.04
CA ALA A 29 4.06 -10.79 -1.00
C ALA A 29 5.48 -10.42 -0.52
N ALA A 30 5.64 -9.29 0.16
CA ALA A 30 6.95 -8.85 0.67
C ALA A 30 7.49 -9.81 1.74
N ALA A 31 6.64 -10.34 2.63
CA ALA A 31 7.05 -11.33 3.63
C ALA A 31 7.53 -12.62 2.97
N ILE A 32 6.78 -13.15 1.99
CA ILE A 32 7.15 -14.35 1.23
C ILE A 32 8.46 -14.13 0.46
N GLN A 33 8.62 -12.99 -0.20
CA GLN A 33 9.85 -12.64 -0.92
C GLN A 33 11.06 -12.53 0.02
N ALA A 34 10.89 -11.91 1.18
CA ALA A 34 11.96 -11.82 2.19
C ALA A 34 12.40 -13.22 2.67
N ILE A 35 11.46 -14.12 2.94
CA ILE A 35 11.77 -15.51 3.28
C ILE A 35 12.50 -16.19 2.12
N ARG A 36 12.06 -15.98 0.88
CA ARG A 36 12.70 -16.55 -0.32
C ARG A 36 14.16 -16.11 -0.45
N CYS A 37 14.50 -14.87 -0.12
CA CYS A 37 15.88 -14.37 -0.15
C CYS A 37 16.80 -15.16 0.81
N PHE A 38 16.30 -15.58 1.96
CA PHE A 38 17.06 -16.32 2.95
C PHE A 38 16.81 -17.84 2.92
N TYR A 39 16.01 -18.33 1.98
CA TYR A 39 15.54 -19.72 1.97
C TYR A 39 16.67 -20.75 1.94
N HIS A 40 17.79 -20.45 1.26
CA HIS A 40 18.96 -21.31 1.25
C HIS A 40 19.56 -21.54 2.65
N ARG A 41 19.46 -20.54 3.54
CA ARG A 41 19.90 -20.64 4.93
C ARG A 41 18.87 -21.38 5.78
N VAL A 42 17.57 -21.08 5.60
CA VAL A 42 16.48 -21.77 6.31
C VAL A 42 16.49 -23.27 5.99
N ARG A 43 16.74 -23.63 4.73
CA ARG A 43 16.80 -25.03 4.27
C ARG A 43 18.13 -25.74 4.66
N GLY A 44 19.12 -24.99 5.08
CA GLY A 44 20.43 -25.53 5.47
C GLY A 44 20.37 -26.33 6.78
N ILE A 45 21.47 -27.04 7.09
CA ILE A 45 21.62 -27.82 8.32
C ILE A 45 22.10 -26.96 9.50
N THR A 46 22.69 -25.81 9.22
CA THR A 46 23.13 -24.86 10.26
C THR A 46 21.90 -24.17 10.88
N PRO A 47 21.83 -24.01 12.21
CA PRO A 47 20.74 -23.31 12.84
C PRO A 47 20.52 -21.91 12.24
N PHE A 48 19.31 -21.62 11.80
CA PHE A 48 18.90 -20.33 11.24
C PHE A 48 17.50 -19.94 11.71
N PHE A 49 17.41 -18.88 12.48
CA PHE A 49 16.16 -18.44 13.09
C PHE A 49 15.42 -17.48 12.18
N CYS A 50 14.30 -17.92 11.65
CA CYS A 50 13.42 -17.14 10.76
C CYS A 50 12.01 -17.12 11.33
N GLY A 51 11.38 -15.95 11.37
CA GLY A 51 10.01 -15.82 11.82
C GLY A 51 9.29 -14.68 11.10
N VAL A 52 7.97 -14.80 11.00
CA VAL A 52 7.09 -13.80 10.37
C VAL A 52 5.90 -13.51 11.28
N MET A 53 5.46 -12.27 11.24
CA MET A 53 4.26 -11.84 11.97
C MET A 53 3.00 -12.18 11.15
N GLY A 54 2.36 -13.28 11.51
CA GLY A 54 1.02 -13.65 11.09
C GLY A 54 -0.06 -12.83 11.80
N SER A 55 -1.19 -13.42 12.06
CA SER A 55 -2.27 -12.87 12.89
C SER A 55 -3.34 -13.95 13.11
N ILE A 56 -4.02 -13.93 14.25
CA ILE A 56 -5.22 -14.73 14.48
C ILE A 56 -6.31 -14.47 13.41
N ALA A 57 -6.34 -13.28 12.84
CA ALA A 57 -7.23 -12.95 11.73
C ALA A 57 -6.96 -13.77 10.46
N GLY A 58 -5.78 -14.39 10.32
CA GLY A 58 -5.48 -15.32 9.24
C GLY A 58 -6.02 -16.75 9.47
N TRP A 59 -6.50 -17.03 10.66
CA TRP A 59 -7.03 -18.34 11.07
C TRP A 59 -8.54 -18.39 11.19
N VAL A 60 -9.21 -17.21 11.19
CA VAL A 60 -10.66 -17.09 11.30
C VAL A 60 -11.20 -16.08 10.29
N SER A 61 -12.50 -16.14 9.96
CA SER A 61 -13.15 -15.08 9.19
C SER A 61 -13.19 -13.78 10.00
N SER A 62 -12.86 -12.69 9.37
CA SER A 62 -12.78 -11.38 10.03
C SER A 62 -13.48 -10.30 9.20
N PRO A 63 -14.83 -10.24 9.20
CA PRO A 63 -15.61 -9.20 8.53
C PRO A 63 -15.13 -7.80 8.89
N MET A 64 -15.29 -6.82 8.00
CA MET A 64 -14.72 -5.46 8.08
C MET A 64 -13.19 -5.41 8.17
N PHE A 65 -12.52 -6.56 8.12
CA PHE A 65 -11.07 -6.70 8.12
C PHE A 65 -10.64 -7.74 7.08
N SER A 66 -11.48 -7.94 6.07
CA SER A 66 -11.45 -9.06 5.12
C SER A 66 -10.14 -9.15 4.35
N VAL A 67 -9.67 -8.05 3.76
CA VAL A 67 -8.42 -8.05 2.96
C VAL A 67 -7.19 -8.24 3.85
N TYR A 68 -7.18 -7.65 5.05
CA TYR A 68 -6.12 -7.93 6.02
C TYR A 68 -6.10 -9.40 6.41
N ALA A 69 -7.27 -9.96 6.77
CA ALA A 69 -7.38 -11.38 7.13
C ALA A 69 -6.91 -12.30 6.01
N ALA A 70 -7.32 -12.01 4.75
CA ALA A 70 -6.86 -12.73 3.58
C ALA A 70 -5.34 -12.66 3.40
N SER A 71 -4.73 -11.48 3.59
CA SER A 71 -3.28 -11.30 3.50
C SER A 71 -2.53 -12.10 4.58
N LYS A 72 -3.07 -12.16 5.80
CA LYS A 72 -2.48 -12.93 6.90
C LYS A 72 -2.72 -14.44 6.75
N ALA A 73 -3.88 -14.85 6.23
CA ALA A 73 -4.13 -16.25 5.88
C ALA A 73 -3.15 -16.77 4.82
N ALA A 74 -2.82 -15.94 3.82
CA ALA A 74 -1.80 -16.27 2.82
C ALA A 74 -0.44 -16.55 3.47
N VAL A 75 0.00 -15.72 4.42
CA VAL A 75 1.25 -15.92 5.16
C VAL A 75 1.22 -17.19 6.01
N CYS A 76 0.15 -17.39 6.79
CA CYS A 76 0.00 -18.57 7.64
C CYS A 76 0.05 -19.87 6.82
N ARG A 77 -0.71 -19.96 5.73
CA ARG A 77 -0.71 -21.14 4.85
C ARG A 77 0.62 -21.35 4.14
N PHE A 78 1.29 -20.26 3.72
CA PHE A 78 2.62 -20.34 3.14
C PHE A 78 3.64 -20.91 4.13
N VAL A 79 3.69 -20.38 5.36
CA VAL A 79 4.64 -20.85 6.38
C VAL A 79 4.39 -22.30 6.75
N GLU A 80 3.14 -22.69 6.95
CA GLU A 80 2.76 -24.07 7.24
C GLU A 80 3.26 -25.03 6.14
N SER A 81 2.98 -24.68 4.87
CA SER A 81 3.38 -25.49 3.72
C SER A 81 4.91 -25.61 3.60
N VAL A 82 5.63 -24.47 3.73
CA VAL A 82 7.09 -24.47 3.65
C VAL A 82 7.74 -25.22 4.80
N ASN A 83 7.16 -25.18 6.00
CA ASN A 83 7.68 -25.98 7.12
C ASN A 83 7.56 -27.49 6.85
N CYS A 84 6.53 -27.96 6.16
CA CYS A 84 6.45 -29.36 5.70
C CYS A 84 7.56 -29.67 4.68
N GLU A 85 7.86 -28.75 3.75
CA GLU A 85 8.96 -28.92 2.80
C GLU A 85 10.34 -28.96 3.51
N LEU A 86 10.54 -28.16 4.54
CA LEU A 86 11.75 -28.13 5.35
C LEU A 86 11.93 -29.45 6.14
N GLU A 87 10.86 -29.97 6.69
CA GLU A 87 10.86 -31.27 7.34
C GLU A 87 11.24 -32.40 6.38
N GLN A 88 10.62 -32.43 5.20
CA GLN A 88 10.96 -33.38 4.16
C GLN A 88 12.41 -33.23 3.67
N ALA A 89 12.98 -32.02 3.74
CA ALA A 89 14.39 -31.78 3.39
C ALA A 89 15.37 -32.20 4.51
N GLY A 90 14.88 -32.67 5.65
CA GLY A 90 15.70 -33.17 6.77
C GLY A 90 16.38 -32.06 7.59
N THR A 91 15.96 -30.80 7.47
CA THR A 91 16.49 -29.71 8.31
C THR A 91 15.68 -29.57 9.60
N ALA A 92 16.37 -29.21 10.68
CA ALA A 92 15.73 -28.88 11.97
C ALA A 92 15.20 -27.43 12.00
N ASN A 93 15.60 -26.58 11.07
CA ASN A 93 15.14 -25.20 11.01
C ASN A 93 13.64 -25.13 10.67
N ARG A 94 12.95 -24.20 11.32
CA ARG A 94 11.54 -23.90 11.03
C ARG A 94 11.35 -22.39 10.89
N ILE A 95 10.37 -22.01 10.09
CA ILE A 95 9.89 -20.63 10.03
C ILE A 95 8.80 -20.50 11.09
N LEU A 96 9.00 -19.61 12.05
CA LEU A 96 8.00 -19.34 13.09
C LEU A 96 6.90 -18.41 12.52
N ASP A 97 5.65 -18.90 12.47
CA ASP A 97 4.46 -18.05 12.35
C ASP A 97 4.08 -17.55 13.74
N VAL A 98 4.19 -16.24 13.95
CA VAL A 98 3.67 -15.59 15.16
C VAL A 98 2.31 -14.99 14.82
N SER A 99 1.24 -15.62 15.30
CA SER A 99 -0.14 -15.24 15.00
C SER A 99 -0.88 -14.64 16.21
N PRO A 100 -0.53 -13.40 16.63
CA PRO A 100 -1.19 -12.76 17.77
C PRO A 100 -2.60 -12.28 17.42
N GLY A 101 -3.40 -12.08 18.48
CA GLY A 101 -4.60 -11.28 18.41
C GLY A 101 -4.35 -9.81 18.64
N SER A 102 -5.38 -9.09 19.09
CA SER A 102 -5.22 -7.70 19.51
C SER A 102 -4.43 -7.61 20.81
N PHE A 103 -3.44 -6.73 20.83
CA PHE A 103 -2.67 -6.41 22.04
C PHE A 103 -2.45 -4.89 22.12
N SER A 104 -2.33 -4.38 23.36
CA SER A 104 -2.05 -2.96 23.62
C SER A 104 -0.61 -2.60 23.31
N GLY A 105 -0.29 -1.30 23.31
CA GLY A 105 1.06 -0.80 23.17
C GLY A 105 1.64 -0.83 21.76
N SER A 106 0.84 -1.11 20.73
CA SER A 106 1.30 -1.05 19.34
C SER A 106 0.54 -0.01 18.49
N ARG A 107 1.21 0.58 17.52
CA ARG A 107 0.60 1.50 16.54
C ARG A 107 -0.47 0.85 15.66
N PHE A 108 -0.54 -0.46 15.63
CA PHE A 108 -1.48 -1.21 14.80
C PHE A 108 -2.96 -0.90 15.12
N ASN A 109 -3.27 -0.64 16.40
CA ASN A 109 -4.62 -0.27 16.85
C ASN A 109 -4.83 1.25 16.96
N GLY A 110 -3.92 2.06 16.44
CA GLY A 110 -3.87 3.51 16.65
C GLY A 110 -3.18 3.85 17.96
N GLY A 111 -2.42 4.93 18.00
CA GLY A 111 -1.65 5.35 19.18
C GLY A 111 -0.14 5.21 18.95
N GLU A 112 0.63 5.26 20.02
CA GLU A 112 2.09 5.16 20.02
C GLU A 112 2.56 3.76 20.42
N ASN A 113 3.77 3.39 19.99
CA ASN A 113 4.40 2.17 20.46
C ASN A 113 4.90 2.37 21.91
N LYS A 114 4.43 1.51 22.81
CA LYS A 114 4.86 1.45 24.19
C LYS A 114 5.73 0.23 24.42
N VAL A 115 7.03 0.45 24.39
CA VAL A 115 8.01 -0.64 24.45
C VAL A 115 7.86 -1.51 25.70
N GLU A 116 7.57 -0.90 26.83
CA GLU A 116 7.39 -1.59 28.12
C GLU A 116 6.21 -2.57 28.09
N GLU A 117 5.10 -2.20 27.45
CA GLU A 117 3.93 -3.08 27.30
C GLU A 117 4.19 -4.22 26.30
N LEU A 118 5.08 -4.01 25.33
CA LEU A 118 5.40 -4.97 24.26
C LEU A 118 6.54 -5.93 24.65
N ALA A 119 7.40 -5.56 25.60
CA ALA A 119 8.58 -6.31 25.94
C ALA A 119 8.31 -7.75 26.41
N PRO A 120 7.28 -8.06 27.22
CA PRO A 120 6.96 -9.44 27.59
C PRO A 120 6.64 -10.31 26.37
N LEU A 121 5.76 -9.84 25.50
CA LEU A 121 5.40 -10.53 24.26
C LEU A 121 6.61 -10.73 23.33
N ALA A 122 7.45 -9.72 23.20
CA ALA A 122 8.65 -9.80 22.39
C ALA A 122 9.62 -10.87 22.93
N LYS A 123 9.76 -10.99 24.24
CA LYS A 123 10.58 -12.02 24.90
C LYS A 123 10.05 -13.43 24.59
N GLU A 124 8.75 -13.65 24.76
CA GLU A 124 8.12 -14.95 24.44
C GLU A 124 8.32 -15.31 22.96
N ILE A 125 8.17 -14.35 22.05
CA ILE A 125 8.39 -14.58 20.61
C ILE A 125 9.84 -15.00 20.34
N VAL A 126 10.82 -14.35 20.98
CA VAL A 126 12.23 -14.70 20.81
C VAL A 126 12.51 -16.12 21.37
N GLU A 127 11.95 -16.47 22.50
CA GLU A 127 12.07 -17.82 23.06
C GLU A 127 11.53 -18.87 22.08
N LYS A 128 10.31 -18.67 21.56
CA LYS A 128 9.71 -19.56 20.55
C LYS A 128 10.50 -19.63 19.24
N LEU A 129 11.11 -18.54 18.84
CA LEU A 129 11.98 -18.50 17.67
C LEU A 129 13.25 -19.34 17.88
N LEU A 130 13.88 -19.25 19.04
CA LEU A 130 15.07 -20.04 19.41
C LEU A 130 14.77 -21.54 19.58
N GLU A 131 13.55 -21.88 19.97
CA GLU A 131 13.05 -23.26 20.06
C GLU A 131 12.75 -23.90 18.70
N SER A 132 12.87 -23.12 17.58
CA SER A 132 12.43 -23.53 16.23
C SER A 132 10.95 -23.93 16.19
N CYS A 133 10.11 -23.28 16.99
CA CYS A 133 8.67 -23.52 17.02
C CYS A 133 8.06 -23.09 15.66
N PRO A 134 7.21 -23.92 15.02
CA PRO A 134 6.62 -23.56 13.72
C PRO A 134 5.45 -22.58 13.83
N LEU A 135 4.74 -22.56 14.95
CA LEU A 135 3.56 -21.70 15.18
C LEU A 135 3.53 -21.24 16.62
N TYR A 136 3.33 -19.96 16.83
CA TYR A 136 3.07 -19.39 18.15
C TYR A 136 1.87 -18.44 18.11
N ILE A 137 0.83 -18.78 18.85
CA ILE A 137 -0.35 -17.95 19.07
C ILE A 137 -0.32 -17.51 20.54
N PRO A 138 0.05 -16.25 20.83
CA PRO A 138 0.05 -15.75 22.21
C PRO A 138 -1.32 -15.90 22.87
N ARG A 139 -1.35 -16.34 24.11
CA ARG A 139 -2.58 -16.62 24.88
C ARG A 139 -3.49 -17.68 24.23
N TYR A 140 -2.90 -18.67 23.56
CA TYR A 140 -3.66 -19.72 22.89
C TYR A 140 -4.61 -20.44 23.86
N GLU A 141 -4.08 -20.96 24.96
CA GLU A 141 -4.85 -21.76 25.93
C GLU A 141 -5.95 -20.94 26.62
N GLU A 142 -5.67 -19.67 26.89
CA GLU A 142 -6.60 -18.80 27.63
C GLU A 142 -7.73 -18.24 26.77
N VAL A 143 -7.47 -17.98 25.49
CA VAL A 143 -8.36 -17.22 24.62
C VAL A 143 -8.59 -17.90 23.29
N TYR A 144 -7.51 -18.19 22.55
CA TYR A 144 -7.65 -18.48 21.11
C TYR A 144 -8.00 -19.91 20.80
N ARG A 145 -7.80 -20.85 21.70
CA ARG A 145 -8.30 -22.23 21.58
C ARG A 145 -9.85 -22.25 21.44
N ASP A 146 -10.53 -21.53 22.32
CA ASP A 146 -12.00 -21.42 22.25
C ASP A 146 -12.46 -20.65 21.01
N VAL A 147 -11.79 -19.54 20.67
CA VAL A 147 -12.07 -18.76 19.47
C VAL A 147 -11.99 -19.61 18.20
N LEU A 148 -10.94 -20.41 18.06
CA LEU A 148 -10.76 -21.28 16.90
C LEU A 148 -11.76 -22.42 16.90
N ALA A 149 -12.06 -23.03 18.05
CA ALA A 149 -13.08 -24.07 18.17
C ALA A 149 -14.46 -23.56 17.76
N ARG A 150 -14.87 -22.38 18.22
CA ARG A 150 -16.14 -21.74 17.84
C ARG A 150 -16.18 -21.42 16.34
N TYR A 151 -15.08 -20.92 15.79
CA TYR A 151 -15.00 -20.65 14.35
C TYR A 151 -15.16 -21.95 13.54
N HIS A 152 -14.44 -23.01 13.88
CA HIS A 152 -14.54 -24.28 13.14
C HIS A 152 -15.90 -24.95 13.29
N ALA A 153 -16.56 -24.81 14.43
CA ALA A 153 -17.90 -25.35 14.65
C ALA A 153 -18.99 -24.62 13.84
N ALA A 154 -18.89 -23.30 13.69
CA ALA A 154 -19.91 -22.49 13.02
C ALA A 154 -19.30 -21.22 12.37
N PRO A 155 -18.57 -21.32 11.24
CA PRO A 155 -17.82 -20.20 10.66
C PRO A 155 -18.70 -18.98 10.32
N HIS A 156 -19.89 -19.20 9.77
CA HIS A 156 -20.82 -18.12 9.41
C HIS A 156 -21.33 -17.38 10.66
N LYS A 157 -21.78 -18.12 11.67
CA LYS A 157 -22.25 -17.53 12.94
C LYS A 157 -21.16 -16.72 13.61
N PHE A 158 -19.94 -17.28 13.70
CA PHE A 158 -18.78 -16.60 14.23
C PHE A 158 -18.46 -15.29 13.45
N GLY A 159 -18.53 -15.33 12.13
CA GLY A 159 -18.35 -14.15 11.29
C GLY A 159 -19.38 -13.05 11.60
N MET A 160 -20.65 -13.40 11.73
CA MET A 160 -21.72 -12.44 12.07
C MET A 160 -21.54 -11.84 13.46
N GLU A 161 -21.16 -12.63 14.45
CA GLU A 161 -20.83 -12.14 15.80
C GLU A 161 -19.63 -11.19 15.79
N SER A 162 -18.59 -11.53 15.03
CA SER A 162 -17.41 -10.69 14.84
C SER A 162 -17.74 -9.36 14.14
N TYR A 163 -18.66 -9.36 13.18
CA TYR A 163 -19.13 -8.15 12.50
C TYR A 163 -19.83 -7.21 13.48
N GLN A 164 -20.80 -7.74 14.26
CA GLN A 164 -21.54 -6.96 15.26
C GLN A 164 -20.61 -6.38 16.33
N TYR A 165 -19.66 -7.18 16.82
CA TYR A 165 -18.65 -6.71 17.77
C TYR A 165 -17.83 -5.52 17.26
N LYS A 166 -17.43 -5.54 15.97
CA LYS A 166 -16.64 -4.45 15.38
C LYS A 166 -17.45 -3.18 15.18
N LEU A 167 -18.75 -3.29 14.86
CA LEU A 167 -19.64 -2.13 14.82
C LEU A 167 -19.80 -1.49 16.20
N GLN A 168 -20.06 -2.30 17.22
CA GLN A 168 -20.30 -1.82 18.59
C GLN A 168 -19.04 -1.25 19.25
N SER A 169 -17.86 -1.77 18.89
CA SER A 169 -16.59 -1.32 19.48
C SER A 169 -16.08 0.02 18.95
N GLY A 170 -16.75 0.64 17.98
CA GLY A 170 -16.31 1.90 17.35
C GLY A 170 -15.00 1.79 16.56
N ARG A 171 -14.52 0.59 16.27
CA ARG A 171 -13.27 0.36 15.53
C ARG A 171 -13.43 0.52 14.02
N ALA A 172 -14.66 0.45 13.52
CA ALA A 172 -14.93 0.59 12.10
C ALA A 172 -14.73 2.04 11.65
N LYS A 173 -13.82 2.24 10.70
CA LYS A 173 -13.60 3.52 10.04
C LYS A 173 -14.21 3.43 8.65
N ASN A 174 -15.49 3.75 8.55
CA ASN A 174 -16.25 3.72 7.30
C ASN A 174 -16.09 5.02 6.48
N GLU A 175 -15.13 5.86 6.83
CA GLU A 175 -14.70 6.97 6.01
C GLU A 175 -13.78 6.45 4.89
N ARG A 176 -13.72 7.15 3.76
CA ARG A 176 -12.72 6.87 2.71
C ARG A 176 -11.35 6.82 3.36
N GLY A 177 -10.74 5.64 3.37
CA GLY A 177 -9.56 5.40 4.20
C GLY A 177 -8.25 5.84 3.59
N ALA A 178 -8.14 5.83 2.27
CA ALA A 178 -6.95 6.23 1.56
C ALA A 178 -7.25 7.47 0.73
N VAL A 179 -6.49 8.52 0.91
CA VAL A 179 -6.56 9.72 0.07
C VAL A 179 -5.99 9.39 -1.31
N ILE A 180 -6.83 9.40 -2.34
CA ILE A 180 -6.42 9.23 -3.72
C ILE A 180 -6.05 10.59 -4.28
N GLY A 181 -4.82 10.70 -4.76
CA GLY A 181 -4.33 11.87 -5.48
C GLY A 181 -4.31 11.63 -6.99
N TYR A 182 -4.58 12.66 -7.74
CA TYR A 182 -4.44 12.68 -9.20
C TYR A 182 -3.64 13.89 -9.65
N LEU A 183 -2.81 13.70 -10.64
CA LEU A 183 -2.21 14.78 -11.40
C LEU A 183 -2.07 14.36 -12.86
N SER A 184 -2.14 15.33 -13.78
CA SER A 184 -1.98 15.09 -15.21
C SER A 184 -0.86 15.93 -15.80
N GLY A 185 -0.23 15.42 -16.85
CA GLY A 185 0.83 16.11 -17.54
C GLY A 185 1.28 15.43 -18.81
N THR A 186 2.01 16.16 -19.66
CA THR A 186 2.61 15.58 -20.88
C THR A 186 3.83 14.73 -20.55
N PHE A 187 4.61 15.11 -19.53
CA PHE A 187 5.84 14.45 -19.08
C PHE A 187 6.88 14.21 -20.17
N ASP A 188 6.87 15.07 -21.20
CA ASP A 188 7.86 15.04 -22.26
C ASP A 188 9.21 15.54 -21.76
N LEU A 189 10.33 14.91 -22.19
CA LEU A 189 11.66 15.21 -21.69
C LEU A 189 11.69 15.18 -20.15
N PHE A 190 11.31 14.05 -19.55
CA PHE A 190 11.17 13.89 -18.10
C PHE A 190 12.38 14.46 -17.34
N HIS A 191 12.15 15.40 -16.44
CA HIS A 191 13.17 16.17 -15.76
C HIS A 191 12.84 16.35 -14.27
N ILE A 192 13.78 16.94 -13.51
CA ILE A 192 13.66 17.12 -12.06
C ILE A 192 12.38 17.87 -11.64
N GLY A 193 11.87 18.79 -12.45
CA GLY A 193 10.60 19.49 -12.19
C GLY A 193 9.41 18.54 -12.17
N HIS A 194 9.34 17.58 -13.09
CA HIS A 194 8.32 16.53 -13.10
C HIS A 194 8.44 15.62 -11.88
N LEU A 195 9.65 15.18 -11.56
CA LEU A 195 9.92 14.35 -10.39
C LEU A 195 9.53 15.05 -9.09
N ASN A 196 9.85 16.34 -8.95
CA ASN A 196 9.52 17.12 -7.76
C ASN A 196 8.00 17.26 -7.59
N LEU A 197 7.27 17.51 -8.69
CA LEU A 197 5.81 17.57 -8.67
C LEU A 197 5.21 16.25 -8.19
N ILE A 198 5.60 15.13 -8.80
CA ILE A 198 5.14 13.79 -8.45
C ILE A 198 5.48 13.45 -6.98
N ARG A 199 6.72 13.75 -6.54
CA ARG A 199 7.15 13.52 -5.17
C ARG A 199 6.35 14.31 -4.13
N ARG A 200 6.07 15.60 -4.41
CA ARG A 200 5.24 16.45 -3.55
C ARG A 200 3.79 15.93 -3.51
N ALA A 201 3.22 15.61 -4.66
CA ALA A 201 1.88 15.04 -4.74
C ALA A 201 1.75 13.78 -3.88
N LYS A 202 2.74 12.88 -3.96
CA LYS A 202 2.77 11.64 -3.16
C LYS A 202 2.83 11.89 -1.65
N GLN A 203 3.38 13.00 -1.19
CA GLN A 203 3.39 13.37 0.24
C GLN A 203 2.00 13.78 0.76
N HIS A 204 1.09 14.13 -0.14
CA HIS A 204 -0.27 14.58 0.18
C HIS A 204 -1.36 13.54 -0.13
N CYS A 205 -0.99 12.31 -0.51
CA CYS A 205 -1.95 11.24 -0.76
C CYS A 205 -1.37 9.86 -0.45
N ASP A 206 -2.24 8.90 -0.18
CA ASP A 206 -1.85 7.52 0.05
C ASP A 206 -1.65 6.75 -1.26
N TYR A 207 -2.41 7.11 -2.30
CA TYR A 207 -2.38 6.49 -3.62
C TYR A 207 -2.37 7.56 -4.70
N LEU A 208 -1.29 7.64 -5.47
CA LEU A 208 -1.11 8.64 -6.52
C LEU A 208 -1.33 8.04 -7.91
N ILE A 209 -2.33 8.56 -8.62
CA ILE A 209 -2.60 8.28 -10.03
C ILE A 209 -2.00 9.41 -10.86
N VAL A 210 -1.19 9.07 -11.85
CA VAL A 210 -0.60 10.04 -12.77
C VAL A 210 -1.12 9.82 -14.18
N GLY A 211 -1.85 10.81 -14.70
CA GLY A 211 -2.34 10.86 -16.06
C GLY A 211 -1.29 11.41 -17.03
N VAL A 212 -0.92 10.64 -18.04
CA VAL A 212 0.00 11.08 -19.09
C VAL A 212 -0.80 11.48 -20.32
N HIS A 213 -0.66 12.74 -20.80
CA HIS A 213 -1.34 13.16 -22.04
C HIS A 213 -0.72 12.47 -23.26
N PRO A 214 -1.53 11.91 -24.18
CA PRO A 214 -1.01 11.23 -25.37
C PRO A 214 -0.20 12.16 -26.26
N ASN A 215 -0.52 13.46 -26.28
CA ASN A 215 0.20 14.47 -27.04
C ASN A 215 0.24 15.82 -26.29
N ALA A 216 0.89 16.82 -26.86
CA ALA A 216 0.97 18.18 -26.34
C ALA A 216 0.19 19.17 -27.20
N ALA A 217 -0.79 18.73 -28.00
CA ALA A 217 -1.54 19.56 -28.95
C ALA A 217 -2.31 20.70 -28.25
N HIS A 218 -2.83 20.45 -27.05
CA HIS A 218 -3.48 21.43 -26.19
C HIS A 218 -2.57 22.60 -25.77
N LYS A 219 -1.23 22.42 -25.88
CA LYS A 219 -0.21 23.46 -25.64
C LYS A 219 0.42 23.98 -26.94
N GLY A 220 -0.09 23.57 -28.10
CA GLY A 220 0.48 23.92 -29.41
C GLY A 220 1.90 23.39 -29.60
N LYS A 221 2.25 22.28 -28.97
CA LYS A 221 3.62 21.68 -28.98
C LYS A 221 3.56 20.25 -29.47
N THR A 222 4.68 19.79 -30.08
CA THR A 222 4.94 18.39 -30.38
C THR A 222 5.74 17.75 -29.23
N THR A 223 5.57 16.45 -29.02
CA THR A 223 6.37 15.68 -28.05
C THR A 223 7.61 15.12 -28.72
N PHE A 224 8.74 15.06 -27.98
CA PHE A 224 10.00 14.43 -28.42
C PHE A 224 9.99 12.92 -28.13
N ILE A 225 9.42 12.52 -26.98
CA ILE A 225 9.37 11.15 -26.52
C ILE A 225 7.99 10.58 -26.87
N PRO A 226 7.91 9.38 -27.50
CA PRO A 226 6.65 8.69 -27.77
C PRO A 226 5.79 8.51 -26.53
N PHE A 227 4.48 8.40 -26.74
CA PHE A 227 3.53 8.31 -25.62
C PHE A 227 3.79 7.10 -24.71
N GLU A 228 3.99 5.96 -25.32
CA GLU A 228 4.24 4.68 -24.62
C GLU A 228 5.48 4.75 -23.75
N GLU A 229 6.56 5.32 -24.25
CA GLU A 229 7.80 5.50 -23.48
C GLU A 229 7.62 6.45 -22.31
N ARG A 230 6.83 7.54 -22.49
CA ARG A 230 6.51 8.48 -21.40
C ARG A 230 5.67 7.80 -20.32
N MET A 231 4.73 6.94 -20.70
CA MET A 231 3.94 6.12 -19.77
C MET A 231 4.85 5.20 -18.95
N GLU A 232 5.80 4.53 -19.61
CA GLU A 232 6.73 3.62 -18.96
C GLU A 232 7.66 4.36 -17.98
N ILE A 233 8.25 5.49 -18.40
CA ILE A 233 9.12 6.32 -17.54
C ILE A 233 8.37 6.81 -16.30
N VAL A 234 7.15 7.32 -16.46
CA VAL A 234 6.33 7.79 -15.34
C VAL A 234 5.92 6.62 -14.44
N GLY A 235 5.54 5.49 -15.01
CA GLY A 235 5.17 4.28 -14.28
C GLY A 235 6.31 3.67 -13.47
N ALA A 236 7.55 3.82 -13.93
CA ALA A 236 8.75 3.39 -13.22
C ALA A 236 9.13 4.33 -12.04
N CYS A 237 8.49 5.51 -11.92
CA CYS A 237 8.74 6.43 -10.83
C CYS A 237 8.18 5.86 -9.52
N ARG A 238 9.05 5.64 -8.52
CA ARG A 238 8.69 5.05 -7.22
C ARG A 238 7.60 5.79 -6.42
N TYR A 239 7.26 7.00 -6.81
CA TYR A 239 6.22 7.82 -6.17
C TYR A 239 4.85 7.65 -6.84
N VAL A 240 4.78 6.94 -7.98
CA VAL A 240 3.56 6.70 -8.76
C VAL A 240 3.02 5.33 -8.41
N ASP A 241 1.78 5.26 -7.95
CA ASP A 241 1.13 3.99 -7.67
C ASP A 241 0.38 3.46 -8.91
N LYS A 242 -0.08 4.37 -9.78
CA LYS A 242 -0.74 4.01 -11.04
C LYS A 242 -0.46 5.08 -12.11
N VAL A 243 -0.07 4.64 -13.29
CA VAL A 243 -0.01 5.49 -14.48
C VAL A 243 -1.19 5.17 -15.40
N VAL A 244 -1.79 6.20 -15.99
CA VAL A 244 -2.94 6.07 -16.89
C VAL A 244 -2.80 7.04 -18.07
N GLU A 245 -3.48 6.76 -19.18
CA GLU A 245 -3.71 7.78 -20.19
C GLU A 245 -4.61 8.87 -19.60
N SER A 246 -4.20 10.14 -19.74
CA SER A 246 -4.95 11.27 -19.23
C SER A 246 -6.20 11.52 -20.05
N CYS A 247 -7.30 11.82 -19.37
CA CYS A 247 -8.48 12.37 -20.03
C CYS A 247 -8.20 13.80 -20.56
N PRO A 248 -8.96 14.30 -21.54
CA PRO A 248 -8.88 15.69 -22.01
C PRO A 248 -9.09 16.70 -20.88
N GLU A 249 -10.03 16.43 -19.98
CA GLU A 249 -10.33 17.23 -18.80
C GLU A 249 -10.11 16.45 -17.50
N ASP A 250 -9.62 17.12 -16.46
CA ASP A 250 -9.39 16.47 -15.16
C ASP A 250 -10.72 16.11 -14.47
N SER A 251 -11.82 16.80 -14.79
CA SER A 251 -13.17 16.43 -14.37
C SER A 251 -13.62 15.08 -14.93
N GLU A 252 -13.30 14.76 -16.19
CA GLU A 252 -13.55 13.44 -16.78
C GLU A 252 -12.68 12.35 -16.12
N ALA A 253 -11.47 12.72 -15.77
CA ALA A 253 -10.60 11.82 -15.00
C ALA A 253 -11.19 11.51 -13.62
N TRP A 254 -11.84 12.48 -12.97
CA TRP A 254 -12.51 12.25 -11.70
C TRP A 254 -13.70 11.29 -11.83
N GLU A 255 -14.47 11.39 -12.87
CA GLU A 255 -15.57 10.45 -13.19
C GLU A 255 -15.09 8.99 -13.27
N ARG A 256 -13.83 8.77 -13.68
CA ARG A 256 -13.23 7.42 -13.81
C ARG A 256 -12.54 6.94 -12.54
N TRP A 257 -11.90 7.84 -11.81
CA TRP A 257 -10.96 7.47 -10.75
C TRP A 257 -11.40 7.92 -9.36
N HIS A 258 -12.39 8.79 -9.24
CA HIS A 258 -12.94 9.32 -7.98
C HIS A 258 -11.85 9.70 -6.98
N TYR A 259 -10.86 10.50 -7.43
CA TYR A 259 -9.79 10.97 -6.58
C TYR A 259 -10.27 12.05 -5.59
N ASP A 260 -9.57 12.15 -4.46
CA ASP A 260 -9.89 13.10 -3.39
C ASP A 260 -9.08 14.39 -3.51
N ARG A 261 -7.92 14.33 -4.23
CA ARG A 261 -7.03 15.48 -4.41
C ARG A 261 -6.54 15.59 -5.85
N LEU A 262 -6.69 16.80 -6.40
CA LEU A 262 -6.13 17.17 -7.70
C LEU A 262 -4.87 18.01 -7.47
N PHE A 263 -3.72 17.55 -7.96
CA PHE A 263 -2.45 18.26 -7.82
C PHE A 263 -2.05 18.94 -9.11
N VAL A 264 -1.64 20.20 -9.02
CA VAL A 264 -1.30 21.02 -10.17
C VAL A 264 -0.26 22.09 -9.82
N GLY A 265 0.45 22.60 -10.82
CA GLY A 265 1.35 23.75 -10.65
C GLY A 265 0.57 25.05 -10.36
N SER A 266 1.15 25.94 -9.57
CA SER A 266 0.54 27.20 -9.18
C SER A 266 0.32 28.18 -10.36
N ASP A 267 0.99 27.94 -11.48
CA ASP A 267 0.83 28.68 -12.74
C ASP A 267 -0.55 28.50 -13.39
N TYR A 268 -1.29 27.47 -12.99
CA TYR A 268 -2.65 27.21 -13.44
C TYR A 268 -3.74 27.87 -12.57
N LYS A 269 -3.40 28.34 -11.36
CA LYS A 269 -4.36 28.97 -10.46
C LYS A 269 -4.95 30.24 -11.06
N GLY A 270 -6.28 30.35 -11.01
CA GLY A 270 -7.02 31.49 -11.58
C GLY A 270 -7.15 31.46 -13.09
N THR A 271 -6.68 30.43 -13.79
CA THR A 271 -6.98 30.24 -15.20
C THR A 271 -8.45 29.87 -15.42
N PRO A 272 -9.07 30.22 -16.54
CA PRO A 272 -10.48 29.89 -16.81
C PRO A 272 -10.80 28.39 -16.70
N ARG A 273 -9.83 27.52 -17.02
CA ARG A 273 -9.97 26.07 -16.88
C ARG A 273 -10.06 25.66 -15.41
N PHE A 274 -9.17 26.15 -14.58
CA PHE A 274 -9.13 25.79 -13.17
C PHE A 274 -10.23 26.47 -12.34
N MET A 275 -10.71 27.64 -12.75
CA MET A 275 -11.92 28.23 -12.17
C MET A 275 -13.14 27.31 -12.37
N ARG A 276 -13.30 26.73 -13.57
CA ARG A 276 -14.36 25.72 -13.81
C ARG A 276 -14.18 24.46 -12.97
N TYR A 277 -12.93 24.02 -12.72
CA TYR A 277 -12.68 22.86 -11.85
C TYR A 277 -12.98 23.17 -10.39
N GLU A 278 -12.64 24.35 -9.90
CA GLU A 278 -12.99 24.78 -8.53
C GLU A 278 -14.51 24.78 -8.34
N GLU A 279 -15.27 25.23 -9.33
CA GLU A 279 -16.73 25.16 -9.33
C GLU A 279 -17.24 23.71 -9.41
N PHE A 280 -16.72 22.91 -10.35
CA PHE A 280 -17.11 21.48 -10.53
C PHE A 280 -16.86 20.64 -9.31
N PHE A 281 -15.77 20.89 -8.58
CA PHE A 281 -15.39 20.11 -7.40
C PHE A 281 -15.96 20.64 -6.10
N SER A 282 -16.63 21.77 -6.09
CA SER A 282 -17.15 22.43 -4.87
C SER A 282 -18.12 21.57 -4.05
N ASP A 283 -18.84 20.66 -4.70
CA ASP A 283 -19.83 19.74 -4.11
C ASP A 283 -19.35 18.27 -4.02
N LYS A 284 -18.07 18.00 -4.32
CA LYS A 284 -17.55 16.63 -4.53
C LYS A 284 -16.46 16.21 -3.53
N ASP A 285 -16.23 16.99 -2.48
CA ASP A 285 -15.16 16.77 -1.51
C ASP A 285 -13.76 16.56 -2.13
N VAL A 286 -13.48 17.22 -3.28
CA VAL A 286 -12.19 17.19 -3.95
C VAL A 286 -11.40 18.45 -3.64
N GLU A 287 -10.19 18.28 -3.08
CA GLU A 287 -9.27 19.38 -2.80
C GLU A 287 -8.32 19.60 -3.99
N ILE A 288 -8.28 20.83 -4.54
CA ILE A 288 -7.28 21.20 -5.56
C ILE A 288 -6.07 21.81 -4.84
N ILE A 289 -4.92 21.14 -4.94
CA ILE A 289 -3.67 21.57 -4.30
C ILE A 289 -2.72 22.13 -5.35
N TYR A 290 -2.40 23.42 -5.22
CA TYR A 290 -1.50 24.16 -6.11
C TYR A 290 -0.08 24.16 -5.56
N PHE A 291 0.86 23.50 -6.25
CA PHE A 291 2.26 23.49 -5.85
C PHE A 291 3.04 24.65 -6.48
N PRO A 292 3.94 25.29 -5.72
CA PRO A 292 4.79 26.34 -6.24
C PRO A 292 5.68 25.81 -7.37
N TYR A 293 5.85 26.64 -8.40
CA TYR A 293 6.69 26.31 -9.56
C TYR A 293 8.14 26.04 -9.12
N THR A 294 8.73 25.01 -9.67
CA THR A 294 10.15 24.68 -9.42
C THR A 294 11.00 25.43 -10.45
N SER A 295 11.85 26.36 -10.00
CA SER A 295 12.71 27.21 -10.84
C SER A 295 13.87 26.46 -11.50
N GLU A 296 14.03 25.18 -11.21
CA GLU A 296 15.07 24.29 -11.76
C GLU A 296 14.77 23.95 -13.25
N THR A 297 15.55 23.04 -13.81
CA THR A 297 15.41 22.58 -15.21
C THR A 297 13.97 22.32 -15.60
N ASN A 298 13.51 22.89 -16.69
CA ASN A 298 12.18 22.68 -17.26
C ASN A 298 12.23 22.35 -18.75
N SER A 299 11.17 21.75 -19.27
CA SER A 299 11.07 21.31 -20.67
C SER A 299 11.31 22.45 -21.68
N THR A 300 10.94 23.69 -21.34
CA THR A 300 11.15 24.85 -22.22
C THR A 300 12.62 25.19 -22.34
N GLN A 301 13.38 25.16 -21.26
CA GLN A 301 14.85 25.37 -21.29
C GLN A 301 15.55 24.27 -22.10
N ILE A 302 15.17 23.00 -21.87
CA ILE A 302 15.75 21.87 -22.62
C ILE A 302 15.47 22.01 -24.10
N ARG A 303 14.24 22.35 -24.51
CA ARG A 303 13.87 22.58 -25.90
C ARG A 303 14.69 23.71 -26.53
N LYS A 304 14.82 24.83 -25.84
CA LYS A 304 15.63 25.96 -26.31
C LYS A 304 17.08 25.56 -26.57
N MET A 305 17.67 24.80 -25.69
CA MET A 305 19.05 24.28 -25.85
C MET A 305 19.18 23.36 -27.07
N ILE A 306 18.20 22.47 -27.29
CA ILE A 306 18.17 21.58 -28.46
C ILE A 306 18.05 22.41 -29.76
N ASP A 307 17.16 23.39 -29.81
CA ASP A 307 16.94 24.24 -30.98
C ASP A 307 18.18 25.12 -31.29
N GLU A 308 18.86 25.63 -30.28
CA GLU A 308 20.11 26.39 -30.44
C GLU A 308 21.25 25.51 -30.98
N GLN A 309 21.34 24.24 -30.55
CA GLN A 309 22.33 23.31 -31.08
C GLN A 309 22.06 22.92 -32.53
N ARG A 310 20.77 22.70 -32.92
CA ARG A 310 20.38 22.41 -34.30
C ARG A 310 20.68 23.54 -35.26
N LYS A 311 20.64 24.80 -34.81
CA LYS A 311 20.99 25.98 -35.66
C LYS A 311 22.50 26.17 -35.86
N LYS A 312 23.34 25.49 -35.10
CA LYS A 312 24.78 25.53 -35.17
C LYS A 312 25.38 24.42 -36.03
N GLN A 313 24.59 23.47 -36.43
CA GLN A 313 24.90 22.41 -37.41
C GLN A 313 24.33 22.76 -38.79
#